data_2e0e4a6854663712eb1777567be7c73f
#
_entry.id   2e0e4a6854663712eb1777567be7c73f
#
_cell.length_a   1.000
_cell.length_b   1.000
_cell.length_c   1.000
_cell.angle_alpha   90.00
_cell.angle_beta   90.00
_cell.angle_gamma   90.00
#
_symmetry.space_group_name_H-M   'P 1'
#
loop_
_entity.id
_entity.type
_entity.pdbx_description
1 polymer ?
#
loop_
_entity_poly.entity_id
_entity_poly.type
_entity_poly.pdbx_seq_one_letter_code
_entity_poly.pdbx_strand_id
1 'polypeptide(L)'
;MASLIPSQHTHTDDPAHETPTVVAQDLAQSRESGLAQAPERTQLTGRQRFVVAVTFFSMFFGAGNLIFPPLVGALSGHAAVPALVGFTISAVGLPILGVIVVARAGGFAHLSARVSRHFSLILGVAIILTIGPLFAIPRTASTSFEMAVVPFLPSGARPWAQFAYSVVFFALAFVVAQHPDRLTAVLGRIMGPILLVMIAALFVACLVVPHGPFTAPTGVYKHDQLIQGFLDGYQTMDLIAALYFGIVISANIKELGVRDESHNRAETGIGGLWTGAMLIIVYGVLGFVGAVSETFHAIDPTTDTGATVLTNLTSHAFGPVGLAFIGIVFVIACFNVCTGLISTCSSYFHTTFPRMAGHRVSYRVWSLVFTLISLSIANIGLSAIIAL
;
A
#
# COMPACT_ATOMS: atom_id res chain seq x y z
N MET A 1 21.29 -29.85 -77.59
CA MET A 1 21.63 -30.11 -76.17
C MET A 1 21.82 -28.77 -75.48
N ALA A 2 20.80 -28.32 -74.78
CA ALA A 2 20.76 -27.00 -74.13
C ALA A 2 20.99 -27.19 -72.62
N SER A 3 21.97 -26.54 -72.11
CA SER A 3 22.20 -26.45 -70.65
C SER A 3 21.61 -25.14 -70.13
N LEU A 4 20.63 -25.24 -69.23
CA LEU A 4 20.00 -24.16 -68.53
C LEU A 4 20.85 -23.74 -67.27
N ILE A 5 21.20 -22.49 -67.22
CA ILE A 5 21.81 -21.84 -66.06
C ILE A 5 20.68 -21.28 -65.22
N PRO A 6 20.58 -21.52 -63.90
CA PRO A 6 19.64 -20.77 -63.02
C PRO A 6 20.24 -19.44 -62.56
N SER A 7 19.48 -18.38 -62.78
CA SER A 7 19.74 -17.02 -62.30
C SER A 7 19.65 -16.92 -60.77
N GLN A 8 20.69 -16.43 -60.14
CA GLN A 8 20.70 -16.00 -58.74
C GLN A 8 19.93 -14.68 -58.60
N HIS A 9 18.84 -14.69 -57.87
CA HIS A 9 18.23 -13.47 -57.32
C HIS A 9 18.91 -13.14 -56.00
N THR A 10 19.67 -12.05 -56.00
CA THR A 10 20.17 -11.40 -54.81
C THR A 10 18.99 -10.69 -54.11
N HIS A 11 18.54 -11.25 -53.00
CA HIS A 11 17.67 -10.51 -52.05
C HIS A 11 18.54 -9.52 -51.29
N THR A 12 18.33 -8.25 -51.54
CA THR A 12 18.79 -7.15 -50.65
C THR A 12 17.82 -7.10 -49.49
N ASP A 13 18.30 -7.51 -48.31
CA ASP A 13 17.58 -7.31 -47.05
C ASP A 13 17.51 -5.81 -46.73
N ASP A 14 16.31 -5.24 -46.82
CA ASP A 14 15.97 -3.90 -46.39
C ASP A 14 15.56 -3.95 -44.89
N PRO A 15 16.27 -3.29 -43.94
CA PRO A 15 16.03 -3.42 -42.51
C PRO A 15 14.83 -2.60 -41.98
N ALA A 16 13.90 -2.15 -42.86
CA ALA A 16 12.86 -1.19 -42.49
C ALA A 16 11.45 -1.76 -42.29
N HIS A 17 11.23 -3.09 -42.29
CA HIS A 17 9.90 -3.68 -42.08
C HIS A 17 9.87 -4.84 -41.07
N GLU A 18 10.40 -4.59 -39.84
CA GLU A 18 9.99 -5.41 -38.72
C GLU A 18 8.63 -4.98 -38.24
N THR A 19 7.61 -5.80 -38.52
CA THR A 19 6.23 -5.56 -38.09
C THR A 19 6.16 -5.53 -36.56
N PRO A 20 5.35 -4.63 -35.95
CA PRO A 20 5.21 -4.53 -34.48
C PRO A 20 4.80 -5.83 -33.76
N THR A 21 4.34 -6.81 -34.52
CA THR A 21 3.94 -8.13 -34.05
C THR A 21 5.14 -9.02 -33.65
N VAL A 22 6.28 -8.90 -34.34
CA VAL A 22 7.48 -9.70 -34.07
C VAL A 22 8.18 -9.25 -32.80
N VAL A 23 8.32 -7.94 -32.59
CA VAL A 23 8.90 -7.37 -31.36
C VAL A 23 8.03 -7.66 -30.14
N ALA A 24 6.70 -7.65 -30.28
CA ALA A 24 5.78 -8.03 -29.21
C ALA A 24 5.83 -9.54 -28.90
N GLN A 25 6.04 -10.38 -29.91
CA GLN A 25 6.22 -11.82 -29.72
C GLN A 25 7.59 -12.16 -29.11
N ASP A 26 8.67 -11.49 -29.51
CA ASP A 26 9.99 -11.68 -28.91
C ASP A 26 10.05 -11.19 -27.45
N LEU A 27 9.38 -10.09 -27.13
CA LEU A 27 9.24 -9.63 -25.73
C LEU A 27 8.34 -10.57 -24.89
N ALA A 28 7.31 -11.15 -25.50
CA ALA A 28 6.48 -12.16 -24.85
C ALA A 28 7.28 -13.46 -24.64
N GLN A 29 8.02 -13.93 -25.65
CA GLN A 29 8.89 -15.10 -25.55
C GLN A 29 10.08 -14.89 -24.61
N SER A 30 10.67 -13.72 -24.56
CA SER A 30 11.73 -13.38 -23.58
C SER A 30 11.19 -13.34 -22.15
N ARG A 31 9.93 -12.91 -21.95
CA ARG A 31 9.25 -13.00 -20.66
C ARG A 31 8.88 -14.45 -20.30
N GLU A 32 8.41 -15.23 -21.27
CA GLU A 32 8.12 -16.65 -21.08
C GLU A 32 9.40 -17.46 -20.83
N SER A 33 10.52 -17.16 -21.48
CA SER A 33 11.81 -17.83 -21.22
C SER A 33 12.42 -17.47 -19.86
N GLY A 34 12.20 -16.25 -19.35
CA GLY A 34 12.54 -15.87 -17.98
C GLY A 34 11.67 -16.56 -16.91
N LEU A 35 10.40 -16.80 -17.23
CA LEU A 35 9.47 -17.57 -16.39
C LEU A 35 9.75 -19.09 -16.44
N ALA A 36 10.45 -19.58 -17.45
CA ALA A 36 10.79 -20.99 -17.61
C ALA A 36 11.87 -21.51 -16.65
N GLN A 37 12.54 -20.64 -15.88
CA GLN A 37 13.66 -21.06 -15.02
C GLN A 37 13.26 -21.57 -13.63
N ALA A 38 12.04 -21.32 -13.14
CA ALA A 38 11.59 -21.92 -11.89
C ALA A 38 10.88 -23.24 -12.15
N PRO A 39 11.24 -24.35 -11.46
CA PRO A 39 10.52 -25.62 -11.56
C PRO A 39 9.05 -25.42 -11.19
N GLU A 40 8.15 -26.00 -11.99
CA GLU A 40 6.72 -25.95 -11.72
C GLU A 40 6.41 -26.64 -10.39
N ARG A 41 5.68 -25.94 -9.54
CA ARG A 41 5.36 -26.39 -8.17
C ARG A 41 3.86 -26.30 -7.94
N THR A 42 3.36 -27.24 -7.17
CA THR A 42 1.95 -27.22 -6.72
C THR A 42 1.75 -26.33 -5.49
N GLN A 43 2.81 -26.09 -4.71
CA GLN A 43 2.74 -25.31 -3.46
C GLN A 43 4.01 -24.51 -3.23
N LEU A 44 3.87 -23.39 -2.53
CA LEU A 44 5.00 -22.62 -2.01
C LEU A 44 5.63 -23.32 -0.80
N THR A 45 6.94 -23.16 -0.64
CA THR A 45 7.62 -23.55 0.60
C THR A 45 7.21 -22.64 1.75
N GLY A 46 7.35 -23.09 3.01
CA GLY A 46 7.03 -22.27 4.19
C GLY A 46 7.74 -20.91 4.19
N ARG A 47 9.03 -20.88 3.79
CA ARG A 47 9.79 -19.63 3.65
C ARG A 47 9.20 -18.71 2.56
N GLN A 48 8.79 -19.26 1.43
CA GLN A 48 8.18 -18.48 0.35
C GLN A 48 6.81 -17.95 0.77
N ARG A 49 5.97 -18.75 1.46
CA ARG A 49 4.70 -18.29 2.03
C ARG A 49 4.89 -17.14 3.01
N PHE A 50 5.89 -17.23 3.89
CA PHE A 50 6.21 -16.13 4.79
C PHE A 50 6.62 -14.86 4.03
N VAL A 51 7.48 -14.96 3.03
CA VAL A 51 7.88 -13.81 2.19
C VAL A 51 6.68 -13.20 1.47
N VAL A 52 5.79 -14.03 0.90
CA VAL A 52 4.55 -13.57 0.28
C VAL A 52 3.65 -12.86 1.28
N ALA A 53 3.46 -13.41 2.48
CA ALA A 53 2.66 -12.80 3.53
C ALA A 53 3.24 -11.45 3.99
N VAL A 54 4.56 -11.34 4.18
CA VAL A 54 5.24 -10.09 4.53
C VAL A 54 5.15 -9.07 3.39
N THR A 55 5.24 -9.51 2.14
CA THR A 55 5.03 -8.64 0.97
C THR A 55 3.62 -8.08 0.97
N PHE A 56 2.62 -8.93 1.16
CA PHE A 56 1.24 -8.52 1.27
C PHE A 56 1.00 -7.57 2.44
N PHE A 57 1.52 -7.89 3.62
CA PHE A 57 1.50 -7.00 4.78
C PHE A 57 2.07 -5.63 4.44
N SER A 58 3.24 -5.59 3.81
CA SER A 58 3.91 -4.35 3.41
C SER A 58 3.13 -3.52 2.38
N MET A 59 2.31 -4.17 1.54
CA MET A 59 1.44 -3.47 0.58
C MET A 59 0.23 -2.84 1.26
N PHE A 60 -0.33 -3.50 2.28
CA PHE A 60 -1.46 -2.97 3.05
C PHE A 60 -1.00 -1.93 4.07
N PHE A 61 0.11 -2.17 4.76
CA PHE A 61 0.51 -1.40 5.93
C PHE A 61 1.09 -0.03 5.55
N GLY A 62 0.25 0.98 5.58
CA GLY A 62 0.56 2.36 5.19
C GLY A 62 0.24 3.40 6.27
N ALA A 63 0.13 4.66 5.84
CA ALA A 63 -0.14 5.80 6.72
C ALA A 63 -1.38 5.60 7.60
N GLY A 64 -2.50 5.16 7.00
CA GLY A 64 -3.74 4.91 7.73
C GLY A 64 -3.59 3.85 8.82
N ASN A 65 -2.90 2.76 8.47
CA ASN A 65 -2.68 1.61 9.35
C ASN A 65 -1.77 1.94 10.55
N LEU A 66 -0.97 3.00 10.45
CA LEU A 66 -0.17 3.51 11.55
C LEU A 66 -0.93 4.50 12.44
N ILE A 67 -1.86 5.31 11.90
CA ILE A 67 -2.50 6.39 12.65
C ILE A 67 -3.85 5.97 13.27
N PHE A 68 -4.67 5.16 12.59
CA PHE A 68 -5.99 4.84 13.11
C PHE A 68 -5.99 3.91 14.34
N PRO A 69 -5.26 2.79 14.39
CA PRO A 69 -5.29 1.91 15.56
C PRO A 69 -4.86 2.59 16.87
N PRO A 70 -3.77 3.41 16.91
CA PRO A 70 -3.43 4.16 18.12
C PRO A 70 -4.50 5.16 18.53
N LEU A 71 -5.12 5.85 17.58
CA LEU A 71 -6.21 6.79 17.87
C LEU A 71 -7.43 6.07 18.45
N VAL A 72 -7.82 4.94 17.86
CA VAL A 72 -8.90 4.08 18.38
C VAL A 72 -8.60 3.65 19.81
N GLY A 73 -7.37 3.20 20.07
CA GLY A 73 -6.93 2.81 21.41
C GLY A 73 -7.01 3.95 22.43
N ALA A 74 -6.49 5.13 22.08
CA ALA A 74 -6.50 6.31 22.92
C ALA A 74 -7.93 6.76 23.25
N LEU A 75 -8.79 6.94 22.25
CA LEU A 75 -10.14 7.43 22.42
C LEU A 75 -11.09 6.42 23.11
N SER A 76 -10.82 5.13 22.99
CA SER A 76 -11.63 4.07 23.61
C SER A 76 -11.16 3.69 25.02
N GLY A 77 -9.94 4.01 25.42
CA GLY A 77 -9.42 3.79 26.76
C GLY A 77 -9.62 2.34 27.26
N HIS A 78 -10.30 2.15 28.42
CA HIS A 78 -10.57 0.81 28.95
C HIS A 78 -11.51 -0.03 28.05
N ALA A 79 -12.24 0.57 27.12
CA ALA A 79 -13.08 -0.13 26.12
C ALA A 79 -12.35 -0.37 24.78
N ALA A 80 -11.02 -0.37 24.77
CA ALA A 80 -10.22 -0.57 23.57
C ALA A 80 -10.48 -1.94 22.90
N VAL A 81 -10.76 -2.99 23.67
CA VAL A 81 -10.99 -4.34 23.11
C VAL A 81 -12.17 -4.37 22.13
N PRO A 82 -13.41 -4.01 22.51
CA PRO A 82 -14.52 -3.99 21.56
C PRO A 82 -14.29 -3.03 20.39
N ALA A 83 -13.66 -1.88 20.61
CA ALA A 83 -13.31 -0.94 19.55
C ALA A 83 -12.34 -1.54 18.53
N LEU A 84 -11.26 -2.17 18.98
CA LEU A 84 -10.27 -2.83 18.12
C LEU A 84 -10.83 -4.07 17.42
N VAL A 85 -11.79 -4.79 18.02
CA VAL A 85 -12.51 -5.87 17.33
C VAL A 85 -13.30 -5.30 16.15
N GLY A 86 -14.07 -4.26 16.34
CA GLY A 86 -14.79 -3.57 15.26
C GLY A 86 -13.84 -3.09 14.17
N PHE A 87 -12.75 -2.41 14.57
CA PHE A 87 -11.70 -1.96 13.67
C PHE A 87 -11.10 -3.09 12.84
N THR A 88 -10.77 -4.20 13.47
CA THR A 88 -10.16 -5.36 12.81
C THR A 88 -11.12 -6.03 11.81
N ILE A 89 -12.41 -6.07 12.10
CA ILE A 89 -13.40 -6.62 11.16
C ILE A 89 -13.37 -5.83 9.85
N SER A 90 -13.36 -4.50 9.89
CA SER A 90 -13.37 -3.68 8.68
C SER A 90 -11.97 -3.51 8.05
N ALA A 91 -10.93 -3.28 8.85
CA ALA A 91 -9.57 -3.02 8.36
C ALA A 91 -8.79 -4.28 7.96
N VAL A 92 -9.22 -5.48 8.40
CA VAL A 92 -8.56 -6.75 8.05
C VAL A 92 -9.53 -7.76 7.48
N GLY A 93 -10.63 -8.03 8.16
CA GLY A 93 -11.58 -9.06 7.75
C GLY A 93 -12.14 -8.84 6.35
N LEU A 94 -12.70 -7.66 6.10
CA LEU A 94 -13.24 -7.31 4.78
C LEU A 94 -12.17 -7.26 3.68
N PRO A 95 -10.99 -6.64 3.88
CA PRO A 95 -9.91 -6.66 2.89
C PRO A 95 -9.46 -8.07 2.51
N ILE A 96 -9.23 -8.94 3.48
CA ILE A 96 -8.79 -10.31 3.21
C ILE A 96 -9.86 -11.11 2.45
N LEU A 97 -11.15 -10.92 2.81
CA LEU A 97 -12.26 -11.48 2.03
C LEU A 97 -12.27 -10.92 0.61
N GLY A 98 -12.05 -9.62 0.44
CA GLY A 98 -11.93 -8.97 -0.86
C GLY A 98 -10.85 -9.58 -1.73
N VAL A 99 -9.64 -9.77 -1.19
CA VAL A 99 -8.52 -10.45 -1.87
C VAL A 99 -8.93 -11.85 -2.33
N ILE A 100 -9.52 -12.66 -1.44
CA ILE A 100 -9.91 -14.04 -1.74
C ILE A 100 -10.97 -14.08 -2.84
N VAL A 101 -11.98 -13.22 -2.76
CA VAL A 101 -13.07 -13.16 -3.75
C VAL A 101 -12.53 -12.72 -5.11
N VAL A 102 -11.71 -11.66 -5.15
CA VAL A 102 -11.12 -11.14 -6.40
C VAL A 102 -10.15 -12.16 -7.02
N ALA A 103 -9.32 -12.82 -6.20
CA ALA A 103 -8.42 -13.87 -6.70
C ALA A 103 -9.20 -15.05 -7.30
N ARG A 104 -10.29 -15.49 -6.64
CA ARG A 104 -11.17 -16.56 -7.16
C ARG A 104 -11.90 -16.16 -8.43
N ALA A 105 -12.24 -14.89 -8.58
CA ALA A 105 -12.93 -14.38 -9.77
C ALA A 105 -11.98 -14.17 -10.98
N GLY A 106 -10.67 -14.33 -10.81
CA GLY A 106 -9.67 -14.06 -11.87
C GLY A 106 -9.37 -12.57 -12.04
N GLY A 107 -9.66 -11.76 -11.01
CA GLY A 107 -9.38 -10.33 -10.97
C GLY A 107 -10.62 -9.44 -10.86
N PHE A 108 -10.39 -8.19 -10.42
CA PHE A 108 -11.47 -7.21 -10.24
C PHE A 108 -12.26 -6.94 -11.53
N ALA A 109 -11.55 -6.82 -12.68
CA ALA A 109 -12.19 -6.57 -13.97
C ALA A 109 -13.16 -7.69 -14.36
N HIS A 110 -12.79 -8.96 -14.16
CA HIS A 110 -13.68 -10.09 -14.41
C HIS A 110 -14.88 -10.14 -13.46
N LEU A 111 -14.66 -9.79 -12.19
CA LEU A 111 -15.71 -9.74 -11.17
C LEU A 111 -16.76 -8.67 -11.51
N SER A 112 -16.30 -7.45 -11.76
CA SER A 112 -17.16 -6.28 -12.00
C SER A 112 -17.81 -6.30 -13.39
N ALA A 113 -17.17 -6.89 -14.41
CA ALA A 113 -17.72 -7.04 -15.75
C ALA A 113 -18.96 -7.97 -15.80
N ARG A 114 -19.20 -8.78 -14.75
CA ARG A 114 -20.45 -9.56 -14.63
C ARG A 114 -21.69 -8.67 -14.55
N VAL A 115 -21.57 -7.44 -14.07
CA VAL A 115 -22.65 -6.44 -14.08
C VAL A 115 -22.73 -5.80 -15.46
N SER A 116 -21.67 -5.12 -15.88
CA SER A 116 -21.48 -4.61 -17.25
C SER A 116 -20.03 -4.15 -17.45
N ARG A 117 -19.59 -4.07 -18.72
CA ARG A 117 -18.26 -3.56 -19.08
C ARG A 117 -18.07 -2.10 -18.68
N HIS A 118 -19.12 -1.28 -18.83
CA HIS A 118 -19.08 0.13 -18.44
C HIS A 118 -18.99 0.31 -16.93
N PHE A 119 -19.77 -0.48 -16.17
CA PHE A 119 -19.68 -0.49 -14.71
C PHE A 119 -18.28 -0.86 -14.23
N SER A 120 -17.67 -1.90 -14.82
CA SER A 120 -16.30 -2.32 -14.50
C SER A 120 -15.29 -1.21 -14.72
N LEU A 121 -15.39 -0.49 -15.83
CA LEU A 121 -14.51 0.62 -16.16
C LEU A 121 -14.68 1.80 -15.18
N ILE A 122 -15.92 2.25 -14.98
CA ILE A 122 -16.22 3.40 -14.12
C ILE A 122 -15.79 3.11 -12.67
N LEU A 123 -16.20 1.96 -12.14
CA LEU A 123 -15.86 1.56 -10.79
C LEU A 123 -14.34 1.36 -10.62
N GLY A 124 -13.67 0.74 -11.61
CA GLY A 124 -12.23 0.55 -11.59
C GLY A 124 -11.46 1.87 -11.58
N VAL A 125 -11.86 2.82 -12.42
CA VAL A 125 -11.27 4.17 -12.44
C VAL A 125 -11.52 4.89 -11.11
N ALA A 126 -12.76 4.85 -10.58
CA ALA A 126 -13.11 5.47 -9.30
C ALA A 126 -12.24 4.92 -8.15
N ILE A 127 -12.10 3.59 -8.05
CA ILE A 127 -11.27 2.95 -7.04
C ILE A 127 -9.81 3.41 -7.16
N ILE A 128 -9.22 3.31 -8.37
CA ILE A 128 -7.82 3.65 -8.59
C ILE A 128 -7.54 5.13 -8.33
N LEU A 129 -8.45 6.03 -8.66
CA LEU A 129 -8.29 7.44 -8.34
C LEU A 129 -8.39 7.70 -6.83
N THR A 130 -9.28 7.00 -6.13
CA THR A 130 -9.46 7.12 -4.68
C THR A 130 -8.23 6.61 -3.91
N ILE A 131 -7.78 5.37 -4.16
CA ILE A 131 -6.57 4.85 -3.48
C ILE A 131 -5.28 5.45 -4.03
N GLY A 132 -5.35 6.12 -5.16
CA GLY A 132 -4.23 6.77 -5.83
C GLY A 132 -4.15 8.25 -5.49
N PRO A 133 -4.20 9.10 -6.54
CA PRO A 133 -3.82 10.50 -6.45
C PRO A 133 -4.76 11.38 -5.62
N LEU A 134 -6.02 10.97 -5.36
CA LEU A 134 -6.98 11.82 -4.67
C LEU A 134 -6.86 11.74 -3.14
N PHE A 135 -6.61 10.55 -2.56
CA PHE A 135 -6.62 10.40 -1.09
C PHE A 135 -5.38 9.67 -0.55
N ALA A 136 -5.14 8.41 -0.91
CA ALA A 136 -4.14 7.63 -0.19
C ALA A 136 -2.71 8.08 -0.47
N ILE A 137 -2.34 8.39 -1.72
CA ILE A 137 -0.98 8.87 -2.05
C ILE A 137 -0.67 10.22 -1.39
N PRO A 138 -1.52 11.27 -1.48
CA PRO A 138 -1.29 12.54 -0.77
C PRO A 138 -1.14 12.36 0.75
N ARG A 139 -1.98 11.52 1.36
CA ARG A 139 -1.96 11.22 2.79
C ARG A 139 -0.62 10.65 3.24
N THR A 140 0.07 9.85 2.41
CA THR A 140 1.39 9.31 2.78
C THR A 140 2.43 10.41 3.01
N ALA A 141 2.50 11.40 2.14
CA ALA A 141 3.44 12.50 2.27
C ALA A 141 3.08 13.41 3.46
N SER A 142 1.80 13.75 3.63
CA SER A 142 1.35 14.59 4.75
C SER A 142 1.57 13.92 6.09
N THR A 143 1.25 12.63 6.23
CA THR A 143 1.45 11.88 7.48
C THR A 143 2.93 11.75 7.83
N SER A 144 3.77 11.40 6.86
CA SER A 144 5.21 11.28 7.11
C SER A 144 5.86 12.63 7.45
N PHE A 145 5.38 13.72 6.84
CA PHE A 145 5.82 15.07 7.19
C PHE A 145 5.43 15.44 8.65
N GLU A 146 4.17 15.22 9.03
CA GLU A 146 3.70 15.50 10.41
C GLU A 146 4.50 14.74 11.44
N MET A 147 4.90 13.51 11.17
CA MET A 147 5.62 12.66 12.13
C MET A 147 7.13 12.89 12.14
N ALA A 148 7.74 13.10 10.99
CA ALA A 148 9.20 13.14 10.88
C ALA A 148 9.78 14.56 10.96
N VAL A 149 8.99 15.59 10.61
CA VAL A 149 9.52 16.95 10.44
C VAL A 149 8.89 17.93 11.40
N VAL A 150 7.56 17.91 11.54
CA VAL A 150 6.83 18.88 12.36
C VAL A 150 7.31 18.97 13.81
N PRO A 151 7.65 17.87 14.52
CA PRO A 151 8.13 17.93 15.90
C PRO A 151 9.43 18.74 16.09
N PHE A 152 10.18 18.95 15.01
CA PHE A 152 11.48 19.66 15.01
C PHE A 152 11.40 21.06 14.38
N LEU A 153 10.20 21.48 13.90
CA LEU A 153 10.04 22.76 13.22
C LEU A 153 9.62 23.88 14.18
N PRO A 154 10.18 25.11 14.00
CA PRO A 154 9.68 26.29 14.66
C PRO A 154 8.29 26.67 14.13
N SER A 155 7.48 27.30 15.02
CA SER A 155 6.15 27.81 14.68
C SER A 155 6.25 28.82 13.51
N GLY A 156 5.48 28.57 12.43
CA GLY A 156 5.44 29.43 11.23
C GLY A 156 6.22 28.92 10.01
N ALA A 157 7.15 27.97 10.17
CA ALA A 157 7.88 27.38 9.04
C ALA A 157 7.12 26.25 8.32
N ARG A 158 5.99 25.78 8.89
CA ARG A 158 5.22 24.60 8.42
C ARG A 158 4.89 24.60 6.91
N PRO A 159 4.29 25.65 6.34
CA PRO A 159 3.84 25.58 4.94
C PRO A 159 4.98 25.36 3.94
N TRP A 160 6.08 26.10 4.12
CA TRP A 160 7.25 25.99 3.26
C TRP A 160 8.00 24.67 3.45
N ALA A 161 8.12 24.22 4.71
CA ALA A 161 8.75 22.94 5.01
C ALA A 161 7.93 21.77 4.45
N GLN A 162 6.59 21.82 4.55
CA GLN A 162 5.71 20.80 3.97
C GLN A 162 5.82 20.75 2.45
N PHE A 163 5.85 21.89 1.79
CA PHE A 163 6.03 21.94 0.34
C PHE A 163 7.38 21.35 -0.08
N ALA A 164 8.49 21.80 0.55
CA ALA A 164 9.82 21.30 0.24
C ALA A 164 9.95 19.79 0.50
N TYR A 165 9.43 19.32 1.64
CA TYR A 165 9.38 17.89 1.97
C TYR A 165 8.60 17.09 0.93
N SER A 166 7.39 17.55 0.59
CA SER A 166 6.51 16.87 -0.37
C SER A 166 7.15 16.77 -1.75
N VAL A 167 7.84 17.82 -2.21
CA VAL A 167 8.57 17.81 -3.48
C VAL A 167 9.65 16.74 -3.48
N VAL A 168 10.48 16.69 -2.42
CA VAL A 168 11.56 15.69 -2.31
C VAL A 168 10.97 14.28 -2.19
N PHE A 169 9.97 14.09 -1.33
CA PHE A 169 9.30 12.80 -1.10
C PHE A 169 8.71 12.23 -2.40
N PHE A 170 7.93 13.04 -3.13
CA PHE A 170 7.30 12.61 -4.37
C PHE A 170 8.29 12.47 -5.53
N ALA A 171 9.35 13.27 -5.59
CA ALA A 171 10.42 13.09 -6.59
C ALA A 171 11.12 11.74 -6.41
N LEU A 172 11.47 11.39 -5.18
CA LEU A 172 12.06 10.09 -4.86
C LEU A 172 11.08 8.94 -5.13
N ALA A 173 9.81 9.08 -4.71
CA ALA A 173 8.78 8.09 -4.95
C ALA A 173 8.53 7.86 -6.46
N PHE A 174 8.52 8.93 -7.25
CA PHE A 174 8.42 8.85 -8.72
C PHE A 174 9.57 8.06 -9.32
N VAL A 175 10.81 8.38 -8.94
CA VAL A 175 12.02 7.68 -9.46
C VAL A 175 11.96 6.19 -9.14
N VAL A 176 11.62 5.83 -7.90
CA VAL A 176 11.53 4.43 -7.47
C VAL A 176 10.38 3.70 -8.19
N ALA A 177 9.23 4.34 -8.37
CA ALA A 177 8.07 3.78 -9.05
C ALA A 177 8.31 3.50 -10.56
N GLN A 178 9.37 4.06 -11.17
CA GLN A 178 9.72 3.75 -12.58
C GLN A 178 10.22 2.30 -12.78
N HIS A 179 10.53 1.58 -11.69
CA HIS A 179 11.04 0.21 -11.76
C HIS A 179 10.10 -0.77 -11.02
N PRO A 180 8.89 -1.01 -11.54
CA PRO A 180 7.87 -1.82 -10.86
C PRO A 180 8.34 -3.25 -10.56
N ASP A 181 9.19 -3.83 -11.41
CA ASP A 181 9.70 -5.20 -11.25
C ASP A 181 10.59 -5.37 -10.00
N ARG A 182 11.32 -4.33 -9.60
CA ARG A 182 12.18 -4.33 -8.40
C ARG A 182 11.42 -3.93 -7.14
N LEU A 183 10.32 -3.22 -7.31
CA LEU A 183 9.56 -2.62 -6.24
C LEU A 183 9.04 -3.69 -5.27
N THR A 184 8.38 -4.74 -5.77
CA THR A 184 7.85 -5.84 -4.96
C THR A 184 8.94 -6.54 -4.13
N ALA A 185 10.14 -6.71 -4.70
CA ALA A 185 11.25 -7.32 -3.99
C ALA A 185 11.80 -6.43 -2.86
N VAL A 186 11.92 -5.12 -3.09
CA VAL A 186 12.40 -4.16 -2.07
C VAL A 186 11.37 -3.99 -0.97
N LEU A 187 10.10 -3.80 -1.33
CA LEU A 187 9.00 -3.61 -0.39
C LEU A 187 8.83 -4.83 0.54
N GLY A 188 8.77 -6.04 -0.02
CA GLY A 188 8.51 -7.25 0.75
C GLY A 188 9.72 -7.83 1.48
N ARG A 189 10.92 -7.74 0.88
CA ARG A 189 12.11 -8.39 1.45
C ARG A 189 12.91 -7.52 2.42
N ILE A 190 12.82 -6.21 2.28
CA ILE A 190 13.62 -5.27 3.07
C ILE A 190 12.72 -4.41 3.96
N MET A 191 11.83 -3.64 3.37
CA MET A 191 11.05 -2.65 4.11
C MET A 191 10.02 -3.26 5.04
N GLY A 192 9.32 -4.33 4.63
CA GLY A 192 8.33 -5.01 5.46
C GLY A 192 8.91 -5.56 6.77
N PRO A 193 10.00 -6.37 6.75
CA PRO A 193 10.65 -6.85 7.97
C PRO A 193 11.19 -5.73 8.85
N ILE A 194 11.80 -4.68 8.27
CA ILE A 194 12.27 -3.52 9.04
C ILE A 194 11.10 -2.88 9.78
N LEU A 195 10.00 -2.65 9.10
CA LEU A 195 8.81 -2.04 9.68
C LEU A 195 8.25 -2.87 10.83
N LEU A 196 8.14 -4.20 10.67
CA LEU A 196 7.70 -5.10 11.74
C LEU A 196 8.62 -5.05 12.96
N VAL A 197 9.94 -5.05 12.76
CA VAL A 197 10.92 -4.92 13.84
C VAL A 197 10.78 -3.59 14.56
N MET A 198 10.58 -2.50 13.83
CA MET A 198 10.41 -1.17 14.43
C MET A 198 9.12 -1.07 15.24
N ILE A 199 8.00 -1.66 14.77
CA ILE A 199 6.74 -1.72 15.51
C ILE A 199 6.90 -2.59 16.77
N ALA A 200 7.59 -3.72 16.67
CA ALA A 200 7.88 -4.55 17.83
C ALA A 200 8.74 -3.81 18.87
N ALA A 201 9.73 -3.05 18.42
CA ALA A 201 10.54 -2.20 19.31
C ALA A 201 9.69 -1.12 20.01
N LEU A 202 8.78 -0.48 19.28
CA LEU A 202 7.82 0.48 19.86
C LEU A 202 6.93 -0.17 20.93
N PHE A 203 6.45 -1.38 20.66
CA PHE A 203 5.63 -2.14 21.61
C PHE A 203 6.42 -2.50 22.90
N VAL A 204 7.63 -3.03 22.74
CA VAL A 204 8.49 -3.34 23.88
C VAL A 204 8.78 -2.09 24.71
N ALA A 205 9.03 -0.98 24.04
CA ALA A 205 9.22 0.30 24.70
C ALA A 205 7.98 0.71 25.50
N CYS A 206 6.78 0.56 24.94
CA CYS A 206 5.51 0.87 25.61
C CYS A 206 5.29 0.00 26.87
N LEU A 207 5.70 -1.28 26.85
CA LEU A 207 5.58 -2.18 28.01
C LEU A 207 6.48 -1.79 29.20
N VAL A 208 7.59 -1.09 28.92
CA VAL A 208 8.55 -0.67 29.96
C VAL A 208 8.14 0.67 30.59
N VAL A 209 7.35 1.48 29.90
CA VAL A 209 6.88 2.76 30.40
C VAL A 209 5.79 2.55 31.46
N PRO A 210 5.99 3.03 32.72
CA PRO A 210 4.93 2.97 33.73
C PRO A 210 3.71 3.78 33.26
N HIS A 211 2.54 3.19 33.35
CA HIS A 211 1.29 3.85 32.98
C HIS A 211 0.24 3.73 34.09
N GLY A 212 -0.66 4.70 34.16
CA GLY A 212 -1.83 4.72 35.05
C GLY A 212 -2.95 3.76 34.58
N PRO A 213 -4.07 3.73 35.29
CA PRO A 213 -5.27 3.03 34.84
C PRO A 213 -5.77 3.64 33.51
N PHE A 214 -6.28 2.79 32.63
CA PHE A 214 -6.85 3.26 31.36
C PHE A 214 -8.02 4.22 31.58
N THR A 215 -8.06 5.25 30.78
CA THR A 215 -9.08 6.32 30.83
C THR A 215 -10.46 5.81 30.41
N ALA A 216 -11.49 6.59 30.71
CA ALA A 216 -12.83 6.33 30.18
C ALA A 216 -12.88 6.69 28.69
N PRO A 217 -13.74 6.00 27.88
CA PRO A 217 -13.94 6.35 26.49
C PRO A 217 -14.32 7.81 26.28
N THR A 218 -13.75 8.46 25.26
CA THR A 218 -13.95 9.87 24.94
C THR A 218 -14.59 10.05 23.56
N GLY A 219 -15.10 11.24 23.28
CA GLY A 219 -15.68 11.58 21.99
C GLY A 219 -16.79 10.63 21.56
N VAL A 220 -16.70 10.16 20.33
CA VAL A 220 -17.64 9.22 19.70
C VAL A 220 -17.57 7.81 20.30
N TYR A 221 -16.47 7.45 20.96
CA TYR A 221 -16.27 6.16 21.61
C TYR A 221 -17.00 5.99 22.95
N LYS A 222 -17.67 7.04 23.47
CA LYS A 222 -18.54 6.94 24.66
C LYS A 222 -19.69 5.95 24.48
N HIS A 223 -20.15 5.80 23.23
CA HIS A 223 -21.24 4.91 22.85
C HIS A 223 -20.76 4.04 21.68
N ASP A 224 -21.25 2.79 21.61
CA ASP A 224 -21.07 1.90 20.45
C ASP A 224 -19.63 1.72 19.96
N GLN A 225 -18.69 1.42 20.86
CA GLN A 225 -17.26 1.32 20.59
C GLN A 225 -16.95 0.35 19.42
N LEU A 226 -17.71 -0.73 19.30
CA LEU A 226 -17.54 -1.72 18.23
C LEU A 226 -17.91 -1.12 16.87
N ILE A 227 -19.03 -0.40 16.78
CA ILE A 227 -19.49 0.22 15.54
C ILE A 227 -18.54 1.35 15.14
N GLN A 228 -18.13 2.19 16.10
CA GLN A 228 -17.18 3.25 15.80
C GLN A 228 -15.82 2.70 15.36
N GLY A 229 -15.32 1.68 16.04
CA GLY A 229 -14.09 0.99 15.60
C GLY A 229 -14.21 0.43 14.19
N PHE A 230 -15.36 -0.16 13.83
CA PHE A 230 -15.62 -0.62 12.46
C PHE A 230 -15.58 0.53 11.44
N LEU A 231 -16.17 1.68 11.73
CA LEU A 231 -16.14 2.85 10.86
C LEU A 231 -14.71 3.40 10.69
N ASP A 232 -13.95 3.50 11.78
CA ASP A 232 -12.58 3.98 11.73
C ASP A 232 -11.64 2.99 11.03
N GLY A 233 -11.89 1.68 11.16
CA GLY A 233 -11.16 0.68 10.41
C GLY A 233 -11.40 0.77 8.89
N TYR A 234 -12.56 1.21 8.47
CA TYR A 234 -12.85 1.45 7.06
C TYR A 234 -12.04 2.62 6.47
N GLN A 235 -11.66 3.59 7.30
CA GLN A 235 -10.83 4.74 6.91
C GLN A 235 -9.39 4.37 6.52
N THR A 236 -8.92 3.15 6.82
CA THR A 236 -7.63 2.67 6.32
C THR A 236 -7.61 2.52 4.79
N MET A 237 -8.78 2.38 4.16
CA MET A 237 -9.00 2.15 2.71
C MET A 237 -8.48 0.79 2.22
N ASP A 238 -8.12 -0.12 3.12
CA ASP A 238 -7.54 -1.42 2.77
C ASP A 238 -8.51 -2.29 1.96
N LEU A 239 -9.83 -2.21 2.21
CA LEU A 239 -10.82 -2.94 1.43
C LEU A 239 -10.80 -2.54 -0.05
N ILE A 240 -10.68 -1.24 -0.33
CA ILE A 240 -10.63 -0.73 -1.71
C ILE A 240 -9.32 -1.16 -2.37
N ALA A 241 -8.20 -1.09 -1.64
CA ALA A 241 -6.88 -1.53 -2.11
C ALA A 241 -6.85 -3.05 -2.38
N ALA A 242 -7.52 -3.85 -1.55
CA ALA A 242 -7.59 -5.31 -1.66
C ALA A 242 -8.13 -5.78 -3.01
N LEU A 243 -9.02 -5.02 -3.64
CA LEU A 243 -9.58 -5.34 -4.95
C LEU A 243 -8.54 -5.39 -6.06
N TYR A 244 -7.39 -4.73 -5.88
CA TYR A 244 -6.28 -4.75 -6.83
C TYR A 244 -5.07 -5.54 -6.34
N PHE A 245 -4.80 -5.58 -5.05
CA PHE A 245 -3.62 -6.23 -4.49
C PHE A 245 -3.62 -7.75 -4.71
N GLY A 246 -4.78 -8.39 -4.71
CA GLY A 246 -4.89 -9.82 -4.98
C GLY A 246 -4.30 -10.25 -6.33
N ILE A 247 -4.39 -9.40 -7.37
CA ILE A 247 -3.81 -9.67 -8.69
C ILE A 247 -2.28 -9.61 -8.63
N VAL A 248 -1.73 -8.59 -7.97
CA VAL A 248 -0.28 -8.40 -7.83
C VAL A 248 0.36 -9.59 -7.10
N ILE A 249 -0.28 -10.05 -6.03
CA ILE A 249 0.21 -11.21 -5.27
C ILE A 249 0.06 -12.51 -6.06
N SER A 250 -1.05 -12.71 -6.75
CA SER A 250 -1.23 -13.85 -7.63
C SER A 250 -0.13 -13.93 -8.71
N ALA A 251 0.22 -12.79 -9.31
CA ALA A 251 1.33 -12.71 -10.26
C ALA A 251 2.68 -13.08 -9.61
N ASN A 252 2.96 -12.56 -8.41
CA ASN A 252 4.18 -12.89 -7.65
C ASN A 252 4.27 -14.40 -7.32
N ILE A 253 3.15 -15.02 -6.94
CA ILE A 253 3.08 -16.47 -6.67
C ILE A 253 3.35 -17.28 -7.96
N LYS A 254 2.86 -16.83 -9.12
CA LYS A 254 3.17 -17.45 -10.43
C LYS A 254 4.67 -17.38 -10.76
N GLU A 255 5.32 -16.25 -10.49
CA GLU A 255 6.77 -16.09 -10.65
C GLU A 255 7.57 -17.00 -9.72
N LEU A 256 7.06 -17.33 -8.54
CA LEU A 256 7.66 -18.27 -7.60
C LEU A 256 7.47 -19.75 -8.01
N GLY A 257 6.80 -20.02 -9.15
CA GLY A 257 6.68 -21.34 -9.78
C GLY A 257 5.30 -22.00 -9.61
N VAL A 258 4.34 -21.41 -8.90
CA VAL A 258 2.96 -21.94 -8.78
C VAL A 258 2.11 -21.37 -9.91
N ARG A 259 2.11 -22.06 -11.05
CA ARG A 259 1.48 -21.59 -12.30
C ARG A 259 0.04 -22.04 -12.47
N ASP A 260 -0.30 -23.21 -11.92
CA ASP A 260 -1.67 -23.71 -11.95
C ASP A 260 -2.60 -22.76 -11.20
N GLU A 261 -3.71 -22.38 -11.84
CA GLU A 261 -4.63 -21.37 -11.35
C GLU A 261 -5.31 -21.76 -10.03
N SER A 262 -5.63 -23.06 -9.86
CA SER A 262 -6.29 -23.54 -8.65
C SER A 262 -5.35 -23.46 -7.44
N HIS A 263 -4.10 -23.89 -7.61
CA HIS A 263 -3.06 -23.83 -6.60
C HIS A 263 -2.65 -22.38 -6.30
N ASN A 264 -2.54 -21.54 -7.33
CA ASN A 264 -2.23 -20.12 -7.15
C ASN A 264 -3.30 -19.39 -6.35
N ARG A 265 -4.57 -19.63 -6.61
CA ARG A 265 -5.70 -19.06 -5.84
C ARG A 265 -5.66 -19.51 -4.38
N ALA A 266 -5.34 -20.78 -4.13
CA ALA A 266 -5.20 -21.31 -2.77
C ALA A 266 -4.03 -20.64 -2.03
N GLU A 267 -2.86 -20.53 -2.65
CA GLU A 267 -1.68 -19.87 -2.05
C GLU A 267 -1.91 -18.37 -1.84
N THR A 268 -2.62 -17.68 -2.74
CA THR A 268 -3.04 -16.28 -2.55
C THR A 268 -3.94 -16.14 -1.32
N GLY A 269 -4.90 -17.04 -1.14
CA GLY A 269 -5.77 -17.07 0.03
C GLY A 269 -5.01 -17.34 1.33
N ILE A 270 -4.07 -18.29 1.32
CA ILE A 270 -3.22 -18.60 2.48
C ILE A 270 -2.32 -17.39 2.82
N GLY A 271 -1.70 -16.77 1.80
CA GLY A 271 -0.93 -15.53 1.98
C GLY A 271 -1.75 -14.41 2.60
N GLY A 272 -2.98 -14.22 2.12
CA GLY A 272 -3.93 -13.26 2.68
C GLY A 272 -4.27 -13.54 4.14
N LEU A 273 -4.54 -14.79 4.52
CA LEU A 273 -4.83 -15.17 5.91
C LEU A 273 -3.63 -14.90 6.85
N TRP A 274 -2.42 -15.24 6.45
CA TRP A 274 -1.21 -14.93 7.22
C TRP A 274 -1.00 -13.42 7.36
N THR A 275 -1.22 -12.66 6.30
CA THR A 275 -1.19 -11.20 6.32
C THR A 275 -2.24 -10.65 7.28
N GLY A 276 -3.46 -11.18 7.24
CA GLY A 276 -4.53 -10.79 8.16
C GLY A 276 -4.15 -11.03 9.61
N ALA A 277 -3.57 -12.19 9.93
CA ALA A 277 -3.09 -12.49 11.27
C ALA A 277 -2.00 -11.51 11.74
N MET A 278 -1.06 -11.16 10.86
CA MET A 278 -0.03 -10.15 11.15
C MET A 278 -0.64 -8.77 11.40
N LEU A 279 -1.61 -8.34 10.57
CA LEU A 279 -2.29 -7.05 10.73
C LEU A 279 -3.08 -7.00 12.04
N ILE A 280 -3.80 -8.08 12.42
CA ILE A 280 -4.54 -8.16 13.70
C ILE A 280 -3.58 -7.96 14.89
N ILE A 281 -2.44 -8.64 14.88
CA ILE A 281 -1.43 -8.50 15.94
C ILE A 281 -0.91 -7.07 15.99
N VAL A 282 -0.54 -6.50 14.85
CA VAL A 282 0.01 -5.14 14.78
C VAL A 282 -1.02 -4.10 15.21
N TYR A 283 -2.29 -4.23 14.79
CA TYR A 283 -3.34 -3.28 15.20
C TYR A 283 -3.69 -3.41 16.68
N GLY A 284 -3.68 -4.63 17.23
CA GLY A 284 -3.81 -4.85 18.67
C GLY A 284 -2.69 -4.15 19.46
N VAL A 285 -1.46 -4.31 18.99
CA VAL A 285 -0.28 -3.65 19.56
C VAL A 285 -0.38 -2.13 19.49
N LEU A 286 -0.67 -1.58 18.31
CA LEU A 286 -0.79 -0.13 18.13
C LEU A 286 -1.97 0.46 18.91
N GLY A 287 -3.09 -0.25 19.00
CA GLY A 287 -4.23 0.16 19.81
C GLY A 287 -3.90 0.16 21.30
N PHE A 288 -3.18 -0.85 21.79
CA PHE A 288 -2.68 -0.87 23.18
C PHE A 288 -1.73 0.30 23.43
N VAL A 289 -0.79 0.56 22.53
CA VAL A 289 0.10 1.73 22.58
C VAL A 289 -0.69 3.04 22.70
N GLY A 290 -1.78 3.16 21.94
CA GLY A 290 -2.67 4.31 22.00
C GLY A 290 -3.35 4.46 23.38
N ALA A 291 -3.94 3.41 23.91
CA ALA A 291 -4.59 3.41 25.21
C ALA A 291 -3.61 3.75 26.35
N VAL A 292 -2.36 3.29 26.27
CA VAL A 292 -1.29 3.67 27.22
C VAL A 292 -0.92 5.14 27.08
N SER A 293 -0.78 5.66 25.85
CA SER A 293 -0.44 7.07 25.61
C SER A 293 -1.44 8.04 26.25
N GLU A 294 -2.73 7.73 26.20
CA GLU A 294 -3.80 8.53 26.79
C GLU A 294 -3.67 8.66 28.30
N THR A 295 -3.02 7.73 28.99
CA THR A 295 -2.84 7.78 30.45
C THR A 295 -1.90 8.87 30.92
N PHE A 296 -1.03 9.40 30.07
CA PHE A 296 -0.12 10.51 30.42
C PHE A 296 -0.43 11.81 29.68
N HIS A 297 -1.08 11.73 28.53
CA HIS A 297 -1.37 12.90 27.72
C HIS A 297 -2.74 12.76 27.08
N ALA A 298 -3.70 13.51 27.60
CA ALA A 298 -5.07 13.48 27.10
C ALA A 298 -5.13 13.92 25.62
N ILE A 299 -5.86 13.18 24.83
CA ILE A 299 -6.04 13.41 23.39
C ILE A 299 -7.35 14.17 23.16
N ASP A 300 -7.29 15.29 22.42
CA ASP A 300 -8.47 16.00 21.96
C ASP A 300 -9.07 15.26 20.75
N PRO A 301 -10.30 14.70 20.87
CA PRO A 301 -10.93 13.96 19.78
C PRO A 301 -11.17 14.77 18.50
N THR A 302 -11.09 16.10 18.57
CA THR A 302 -11.42 17.00 17.45
C THR A 302 -10.21 17.50 16.68
N THR A 303 -9.06 17.57 17.33
CA THR A 303 -7.84 18.15 16.73
C THR A 303 -6.68 17.18 16.61
N ASP A 304 -6.63 16.17 17.48
CA ASP A 304 -5.53 15.22 17.52
C ASP A 304 -5.77 14.03 16.60
N THR A 305 -4.67 13.45 16.17
CA THR A 305 -4.65 12.26 15.29
C THR A 305 -3.83 11.15 15.94
N GLY A 306 -3.87 9.95 15.38
CA GLY A 306 -2.99 8.88 15.83
C GLY A 306 -1.49 9.21 15.70
N ALA A 307 -1.15 10.17 14.85
CA ALA A 307 0.19 10.73 14.77
C ALA A 307 0.56 11.42 16.10
N THR A 308 -0.33 12.26 16.63
CA THR A 308 -0.16 12.93 17.94
C THR A 308 -0.01 11.90 19.06
N VAL A 309 -0.85 10.86 19.07
CA VAL A 309 -0.80 9.76 20.06
C VAL A 309 0.58 9.10 20.12
N LEU A 310 1.10 8.71 18.96
CA LEU A 310 2.41 8.04 18.87
C LEU A 310 3.57 8.99 19.19
N THR A 311 3.47 10.26 18.81
CA THR A 311 4.45 11.29 19.12
C THR A 311 4.50 11.52 20.64
N ASN A 312 3.36 11.64 21.30
CA ASN A 312 3.27 11.83 22.75
C ASN A 312 3.91 10.67 23.51
N LEU A 313 3.59 9.42 23.14
CA LEU A 313 4.20 8.25 23.76
C LEU A 313 5.71 8.23 23.58
N THR A 314 6.18 8.37 22.35
CA THR A 314 7.61 8.24 22.04
C THR A 314 8.42 9.40 22.62
N SER A 315 7.85 10.61 22.68
CA SER A 315 8.44 11.75 23.35
C SER A 315 8.54 11.54 24.86
N HIS A 316 7.49 11.00 25.48
CA HIS A 316 7.46 10.69 26.91
C HIS A 316 8.49 9.60 27.27
N ALA A 317 8.59 8.53 26.46
CA ALA A 317 9.47 7.40 26.74
C ALA A 317 10.96 7.69 26.45
N PHE A 318 11.27 8.38 25.37
CA PHE A 318 12.64 8.52 24.84
C PHE A 318 13.04 9.93 24.43
N GLY A 319 12.19 10.93 24.70
CA GLY A 319 12.47 12.32 24.33
C GLY A 319 12.70 12.51 22.81
N PRO A 320 13.65 13.38 22.41
CA PRO A 320 13.91 13.66 20.99
C PRO A 320 14.36 12.45 20.15
N VAL A 321 15.00 11.45 20.77
CA VAL A 321 15.41 10.23 20.10
C VAL A 321 14.19 9.39 19.71
N GLY A 322 13.19 9.32 20.59
CA GLY A 322 11.91 8.65 20.29
C GLY A 322 11.15 9.31 19.16
N LEU A 323 11.14 10.65 19.12
CA LEU A 323 10.54 11.40 18.02
C LEU A 323 11.21 11.12 16.68
N ALA A 324 12.54 11.10 16.64
CA ALA A 324 13.28 10.77 15.43
C ALA A 324 13.00 9.32 14.98
N PHE A 325 12.96 8.38 15.94
CA PHE A 325 12.67 6.97 15.65
C PHE A 325 11.29 6.79 15.01
N ILE A 326 10.23 7.33 15.62
CA ILE A 326 8.88 7.20 15.08
C ILE A 326 8.74 7.93 13.74
N GLY A 327 9.38 9.06 13.57
CA GLY A 327 9.45 9.79 12.31
C GLY A 327 10.01 8.91 11.17
N ILE A 328 11.10 8.19 11.42
CA ILE A 328 11.71 7.27 10.44
C ILE A 328 10.74 6.12 10.11
N VAL A 329 10.05 5.54 11.12
CA VAL A 329 9.03 4.50 10.88
C VAL A 329 7.97 4.99 9.90
N PHE A 330 7.44 6.19 10.14
CA PHE A 330 6.42 6.77 9.28
C PHE A 330 6.92 7.08 7.87
N VAL A 331 8.13 7.63 7.73
CA VAL A 331 8.71 7.90 6.42
C VAL A 331 8.86 6.60 5.62
N ILE A 332 9.40 5.55 6.22
CA ILE A 332 9.60 4.26 5.54
C ILE A 332 8.24 3.63 5.14
N ALA A 333 7.28 3.57 6.08
CA ALA A 333 5.97 2.98 5.81
C ALA A 333 5.20 3.76 4.73
N CYS A 334 5.16 5.08 4.86
CA CYS A 334 4.47 5.95 3.91
C CYS A 334 5.12 5.95 2.53
N PHE A 335 6.44 5.97 2.46
CA PHE A 335 7.19 5.91 1.20
C PHE A 335 6.96 4.59 0.47
N ASN A 336 6.94 3.48 1.23
CA ASN A 336 6.68 2.15 0.71
C ASN A 336 5.30 2.09 0.00
N VAL A 337 4.24 2.48 0.70
CA VAL A 337 2.88 2.47 0.14
C VAL A 337 2.74 3.49 -1.00
N CYS A 338 3.31 4.68 -0.87
CA CYS A 338 3.29 5.71 -1.92
C CYS A 338 3.84 5.17 -3.26
N THR A 339 5.04 4.57 -3.22
CA THR A 339 5.68 4.03 -4.41
C THR A 339 4.88 2.89 -5.03
N GLY A 340 4.33 2.00 -4.20
CA GLY A 340 3.46 0.91 -4.62
C GLY A 340 2.17 1.41 -5.29
N LEU A 341 1.51 2.40 -4.71
CA LEU A 341 0.29 2.99 -5.25
C LEU A 341 0.54 3.77 -6.54
N ILE A 342 1.59 4.59 -6.63
CA ILE A 342 1.97 5.26 -7.89
C ILE A 342 2.17 4.23 -9.00
N SER A 343 2.89 3.14 -8.72
CA SER A 343 3.13 2.08 -9.69
C SER A 343 1.83 1.39 -10.11
N THR A 344 0.97 1.03 -9.16
CA THR A 344 -0.31 0.34 -9.42
C THR A 344 -1.26 1.21 -10.25
N CYS A 345 -1.45 2.47 -9.86
CA CYS A 345 -2.32 3.40 -10.57
C CYS A 345 -1.83 3.67 -11.99
N SER A 346 -0.51 3.86 -12.15
CA SER A 346 0.10 4.11 -13.46
C SER A 346 -0.01 2.91 -14.39
N SER A 347 0.18 1.70 -13.88
CA SER A 347 0.02 0.45 -14.62
C SER A 347 -1.43 0.25 -15.06
N TYR A 348 -2.39 0.49 -14.18
CA TYR A 348 -3.81 0.39 -14.50
C TYR A 348 -4.20 1.36 -15.62
N PHE A 349 -3.83 2.62 -15.50
CA PHE A 349 -4.18 3.61 -16.51
C PHE A 349 -3.44 3.41 -17.83
N HIS A 350 -2.20 2.97 -17.79
CA HIS A 350 -1.43 2.63 -19.00
C HIS A 350 -2.07 1.47 -19.77
N THR A 351 -2.59 0.46 -19.07
CA THR A 351 -3.26 -0.69 -19.71
C THR A 351 -4.68 -0.37 -20.15
N THR A 352 -5.42 0.40 -19.37
CA THR A 352 -6.83 0.73 -19.63
C THR A 352 -6.97 1.84 -20.68
N PHE A 353 -6.08 2.83 -20.63
CA PHE A 353 -6.08 3.99 -21.52
C PHE A 353 -4.73 4.16 -22.26
N PRO A 354 -4.38 3.23 -23.17
CA PRO A 354 -3.09 3.26 -23.87
C PRO A 354 -2.97 4.45 -24.83
N ARG A 355 -4.12 5.05 -25.24
CA ARG A 355 -4.17 6.23 -26.09
C ARG A 355 -5.15 7.25 -25.51
N MET A 356 -4.73 8.51 -25.46
CA MET A 356 -5.56 9.65 -25.07
C MET A 356 -5.39 10.77 -26.10
N ALA A 357 -6.48 11.31 -26.61
CA ALA A 357 -6.47 12.34 -27.67
C ALA A 357 -5.61 11.96 -28.91
N GLY A 358 -5.62 10.68 -29.31
CA GLY A 358 -4.86 10.19 -30.46
C GLY A 358 -3.38 9.85 -30.21
N HIS A 359 -2.81 10.24 -29.07
CA HIS A 359 -1.42 9.99 -28.70
C HIS A 359 -1.28 8.79 -27.75
N ARG A 360 -0.20 8.00 -27.92
CA ARG A 360 0.16 6.94 -26.95
C ARG A 360 0.64 7.56 -25.65
N VAL A 361 -0.01 7.20 -24.53
CA VAL A 361 0.38 7.65 -23.19
C VAL A 361 1.22 6.57 -22.54
N SER A 362 2.49 6.88 -22.26
CA SER A 362 3.39 5.93 -21.64
C SER A 362 3.12 5.80 -20.12
N TYR A 363 3.56 4.70 -19.52
CA TYR A 363 3.55 4.50 -18.07
C TYR A 363 4.17 5.68 -17.31
N ARG A 364 5.30 6.22 -17.81
CA ARG A 364 6.00 7.36 -17.18
C ARG A 364 5.15 8.62 -17.12
N VAL A 365 4.35 8.88 -18.17
CA VAL A 365 3.45 10.05 -18.20
C VAL A 365 2.34 9.90 -17.16
N TRP A 366 1.71 8.72 -17.06
CA TRP A 366 0.70 8.48 -16.04
C TRP A 366 1.28 8.59 -14.62
N SER A 367 2.46 8.02 -14.40
CA SER A 367 3.16 8.11 -13.12
C SER A 367 3.47 9.56 -12.74
N LEU A 368 3.90 10.39 -13.70
CA LEU A 368 4.16 11.81 -13.47
C LEU A 368 2.87 12.56 -13.14
N VAL A 369 1.80 12.34 -13.91
CA VAL A 369 0.49 12.97 -13.68
C VAL A 369 -0.03 12.68 -12.28
N PHE A 370 -0.03 11.41 -11.87
CA PHE A 370 -0.50 11.04 -10.54
C PHE A 370 0.37 11.60 -9.43
N THR A 371 1.68 11.61 -9.62
CA THR A 371 2.63 12.23 -8.68
C THR A 371 2.36 13.73 -8.51
N LEU A 372 2.13 14.46 -9.61
CA LEU A 372 1.87 15.92 -9.56
C LEU A 372 0.51 16.23 -8.93
N ILE A 373 -0.54 15.47 -9.23
CA ILE A 373 -1.85 15.62 -8.57
C ILE A 373 -1.70 15.40 -7.07
N SER A 374 -1.03 14.30 -6.68
CA SER A 374 -0.80 13.97 -5.28
C SER A 374 0.03 15.01 -4.55
N LEU A 375 1.06 15.56 -5.19
CA LEU A 375 1.87 16.66 -4.65
C LEU A 375 1.01 17.90 -4.37
N SER A 376 0.10 18.24 -5.28
CA SER A 376 -0.79 19.39 -5.11
C SER A 376 -1.74 19.19 -3.92
N ILE A 377 -2.33 18.02 -3.79
CA ILE A 377 -3.29 17.70 -2.70
C ILE A 377 -2.56 17.56 -1.35
N ALA A 378 -1.37 16.96 -1.31
CA ALA A 378 -0.63 16.75 -0.06
C ALA A 378 -0.32 18.05 0.71
N ASN A 379 -0.28 19.18 0.01
CA ASN A 379 -0.01 20.48 0.62
C ASN A 379 -1.24 21.16 1.25
N ILE A 380 -2.42 20.54 1.18
CA ILE A 380 -3.63 21.01 1.90
C ILE A 380 -3.51 20.73 3.41
N GLY A 381 -2.72 19.74 3.80
CA GLY A 381 -2.51 19.31 5.20
C GLY A 381 -3.23 18.01 5.55
N LEU A 382 -2.68 17.31 6.56
CA LEU A 382 -3.14 15.96 6.92
C LEU A 382 -4.60 15.93 7.41
N SER A 383 -4.98 16.84 8.30
CA SER A 383 -6.33 16.88 8.88
C SER A 383 -7.39 17.12 7.80
N ALA A 384 -7.12 18.02 6.84
CA ALA A 384 -8.02 18.27 5.73
C ALA A 384 -8.15 17.06 4.80
N ILE A 385 -7.06 16.32 4.54
CA ILE A 385 -7.08 15.12 3.69
C ILE A 385 -7.87 13.98 4.36
N ILE A 386 -7.80 13.85 5.69
CA ILE A 386 -8.57 12.83 6.43
C ILE A 386 -10.06 13.17 6.46
N ALA A 387 -10.41 14.45 6.45
CA ALA A 387 -11.80 14.92 6.49
C ALA A 387 -12.50 14.88 5.12
N LEU A 388 -11.75 14.73 4.01
CA LEU A 388 -12.29 14.55 2.65
C LEU A 388 -12.83 13.14 2.44
#